data_566e4eb78a9630350d5921a8b94f1ad0
#
_entry.id   566e4eb78a9630350d5921a8b94f1ad0
#
_cell.length_a   1.000
_cell.length_b   1.000
_cell.length_c   1.000
_cell.angle_alpha   90.00
_cell.angle_beta   90.00
_cell.angle_gamma   90.00
#
_symmetry.space_group_name_H-M   'P 1'
#
loop_
_entity.id
_entity.type
_entity.pdbx_description
1 polymer ?
#
loop_
_entity_poly.entity_id
_entity_poly.type
_entity_poly.pdbx_seq_one_letter_code
_entity_poly.pdbx_strand_id
1 'polypeptide(L)'
;MKKKYFLLSLTILAGLSLSSCGLIKNYGNRKSSTSSSTTSQVSQKDSSKSDKASDKDVSTTTETKRIGSADYGYIDIPSNWIKFTDLDGGDSVQFTDGSAYNIVTMNGYTREKAHVQDGETFNAELIAQRLAYSWNDNKDVEKMWGAKSTVSGNEAFQLNVIMKTGQVVVSWVFQKDDKVYLISFEGNRKTLASVISYIEEKWSLDEKGPTNNI
;
A
#
# COMPACT_ATOMS: atom_id res chain seq x y z
N MET A 1 31.74 -4.81 0.67
CA MET A 1 30.53 -5.66 0.59
C MET A 1 29.51 -4.92 -0.24
N LYS A 2 29.23 -5.35 -1.46
CA LYS A 2 28.24 -4.72 -2.35
C LYS A 2 26.85 -5.12 -1.85
N LYS A 3 26.10 -4.17 -1.28
CA LYS A 3 24.69 -4.38 -0.93
C LYS A 3 23.92 -4.55 -2.24
N LYS A 4 23.46 -5.77 -2.50
CA LYS A 4 22.52 -6.04 -3.58
C LYS A 4 21.18 -5.47 -3.16
N TYR A 5 20.83 -4.32 -3.70
CA TYR A 5 19.46 -3.80 -3.60
C TYR A 5 18.60 -4.71 -4.47
N PHE A 6 17.68 -5.41 -3.82
CA PHE A 6 16.71 -6.28 -4.49
C PHE A 6 15.56 -5.38 -4.94
N LEU A 7 15.76 -4.77 -6.11
CA LEU A 7 14.71 -4.05 -6.81
C LEU A 7 13.78 -5.10 -7.40
N LEU A 8 12.62 -5.25 -6.79
CA LEU A 8 11.58 -6.10 -7.31
C LEU A 8 10.89 -5.35 -8.44
N SER A 9 11.40 -5.50 -9.66
CA SER A 9 10.64 -5.11 -10.83
C SER A 9 9.41 -6.01 -10.89
N LEU A 10 8.24 -5.42 -10.70
CA LEU A 10 6.95 -6.11 -10.83
C LEU A 10 6.67 -6.36 -12.32
N THR A 11 7.50 -7.16 -12.96
CA THR A 11 7.17 -7.77 -14.24
C THR A 11 6.16 -8.87 -13.95
N ILE A 12 4.90 -8.59 -14.16
CA ILE A 12 3.87 -9.64 -14.20
C ILE A 12 4.21 -10.51 -15.40
N LEU A 13 4.86 -11.63 -15.11
CA LEU A 13 5.24 -12.62 -16.09
C LEU A 13 4.01 -13.15 -16.82
N ALA A 14 4.04 -12.98 -18.12
CA ALA A 14 3.23 -13.76 -19.04
C ALA A 14 3.58 -15.25 -18.87
N GLY A 15 2.58 -16.06 -18.57
CA GLY A 15 2.60 -17.49 -18.81
C GLY A 15 2.78 -18.38 -17.61
N LEU A 16 1.66 -18.70 -16.95
CA LEU A 16 1.41 -20.00 -16.36
C LEU A 16 -0.07 -20.30 -16.49
N SER A 17 -0.40 -21.06 -17.52
CA SER A 17 -1.66 -21.78 -17.61
C SER A 17 -1.69 -22.87 -16.55
N LEU A 18 -2.35 -22.60 -15.44
CA LEU A 18 -2.77 -23.62 -14.48
C LEU A 18 -4.25 -23.49 -14.26
N SER A 19 -4.97 -24.37 -14.94
CA SER A 19 -6.32 -24.77 -14.58
C SER A 19 -6.32 -25.21 -13.11
N SER A 20 -6.88 -24.40 -12.24
CA SER A 20 -7.19 -24.78 -10.89
C SER A 20 -8.61 -24.36 -10.58
N CYS A 21 -9.54 -25.27 -10.87
CA CYS A 21 -10.84 -25.29 -10.23
C CYS A 21 -10.70 -25.45 -8.73
N GLY A 22 -11.29 -24.53 -7.99
CA GLY A 22 -11.83 -24.80 -6.67
C GLY A 22 -10.83 -24.89 -5.55
N LEU A 23 -10.88 -23.89 -4.68
CA LEU A 23 -10.86 -24.01 -3.23
C LEU A 23 -10.47 -22.68 -2.56
N ILE A 24 -11.40 -21.74 -2.52
CA ILE A 24 -11.37 -20.73 -1.46
C ILE A 24 -12.70 -20.81 -0.71
N LYS A 25 -12.82 -21.85 0.10
CA LYS A 25 -13.72 -21.86 1.28
C LYS A 25 -12.81 -21.80 2.50
N ASN A 26 -13.13 -20.85 3.37
CA ASN A 26 -12.65 -20.67 4.73
C ASN A 26 -11.59 -19.58 4.95
N TYR A 27 -12.03 -18.32 4.86
CA TYR A 27 -11.66 -17.37 5.89
C TYR A 27 -12.83 -17.26 6.87
N GLY A 28 -12.93 -18.29 7.71
CA GLY A 28 -13.94 -18.43 8.74
C GLY A 28 -13.49 -17.76 10.03
N ASN A 29 -14.24 -16.80 10.43
CA ASN A 29 -14.77 -16.50 11.73
C ASN A 29 -14.14 -17.28 12.90
N ARG A 30 -13.23 -16.67 13.66
CA ARG A 30 -12.92 -17.10 15.02
C ARG A 30 -13.64 -16.20 16.00
N LYS A 31 -14.71 -16.74 16.55
CA LYS A 31 -15.45 -16.23 17.70
C LYS A 31 -14.50 -16.04 18.89
N SER A 32 -14.62 -14.87 19.52
CA SER A 32 -14.15 -14.59 20.87
C SER A 32 -14.76 -15.56 21.86
N SER A 33 -13.95 -16.16 22.70
CA SER A 33 -14.39 -16.73 23.98
C SER A 33 -13.82 -15.89 25.10
N THR A 34 -14.74 -15.28 25.80
CA THR A 34 -14.62 -14.57 27.07
C THR A 34 -14.14 -15.53 28.15
N SER A 35 -13.18 -15.14 28.97
CA SER A 35 -13.16 -15.52 30.38
C SER A 35 -12.53 -14.43 31.23
N SER A 36 -13.32 -14.07 32.18
CA SER A 36 -13.19 -13.07 33.23
C SER A 36 -12.28 -13.49 34.38
N SER A 37 -11.88 -12.45 35.09
CA SER A 37 -11.53 -12.33 36.53
C SER A 37 -10.04 -12.12 36.76
N THR A 38 -9.55 -11.25 37.67
CA THR A 38 -10.05 -10.68 38.92
C THR A 38 -9.10 -9.56 39.36
N THR A 39 -9.67 -8.55 39.95
CA THR A 39 -9.20 -7.43 40.76
C THR A 39 -7.96 -7.71 41.63
N SER A 40 -7.03 -6.74 41.67
CA SER A 40 -6.43 -6.26 42.93
C SER A 40 -5.89 -4.85 42.82
N GLN A 41 -6.48 -3.95 43.58
CA GLN A 41 -6.01 -2.60 43.86
C GLN A 41 -4.83 -2.65 44.83
N VAL A 42 -3.82 -1.81 44.60
CA VAL A 42 -3.10 -1.15 45.69
C VAL A 42 -2.78 0.27 45.28
N SER A 43 -3.33 1.17 46.07
CA SER A 43 -3.01 2.60 46.08
C SER A 43 -1.67 2.83 46.74
N GLN A 44 -0.85 3.71 46.20
CA GLN A 44 -0.20 4.74 47.04
C GLN A 44 0.27 5.93 46.22
N LYS A 45 -0.10 7.06 46.73
CA LYS A 45 0.11 8.46 46.52
C LYS A 45 1.57 8.83 46.84
N ASP A 46 2.24 9.60 45.96
CA ASP A 46 2.84 10.84 46.45
C ASP A 46 3.19 11.84 45.35
N SER A 47 3.14 13.08 45.77
CA SER A 47 3.17 14.33 45.05
C SER A 47 4.57 14.68 44.52
N SER A 48 4.72 15.31 43.33
CA SER A 48 5.07 16.72 43.29
C SER A 48 5.61 17.16 41.91
N LYS A 49 5.12 18.32 41.57
CA LYS A 49 5.72 19.41 40.81
C LYS A 49 5.63 19.42 39.28
N SER A 50 4.78 20.32 38.87
CA SER A 50 4.61 20.86 37.55
C SER A 50 5.94 21.39 36.96
N ASP A 51 6.18 20.98 35.72
CA ASP A 51 6.80 21.87 34.74
C ASP A 51 5.98 21.80 33.46
N LYS A 52 5.38 22.96 33.20
CA LYS A 52 4.52 23.24 32.07
C LYS A 52 5.39 23.42 30.84
N ALA A 53 5.78 22.32 30.22
CA ALA A 53 6.33 22.37 28.86
C ALA A 53 5.14 22.64 27.93
N SER A 54 5.11 23.80 27.37
CA SER A 54 4.24 24.21 26.28
C SER A 54 4.58 23.35 25.06
N ASP A 55 3.85 22.27 24.86
CA ASP A 55 3.81 21.57 23.57
C ASP A 55 3.17 22.53 22.57
N LYS A 56 4.01 23.29 21.90
CA LYS A 56 3.66 23.87 20.62
C LYS A 56 3.58 22.70 19.65
N ASP A 57 2.37 22.26 19.42
CA ASP A 57 2.00 21.44 18.27
C ASP A 57 2.38 22.23 17.00
N VAL A 58 3.63 22.07 16.57
CA VAL A 58 4.09 22.55 15.28
C VAL A 58 3.58 21.51 14.28
N SER A 59 2.33 21.68 13.88
CA SER A 59 1.83 21.07 12.65
C SER A 59 2.70 21.58 11.49
N THR A 60 3.85 20.94 11.28
CA THR A 60 4.63 21.12 10.06
C THR A 60 3.83 20.45 8.94
N THR A 61 2.95 21.21 8.29
CA THR A 61 2.35 20.81 7.03
C THR A 61 3.52 20.59 6.07
N THR A 62 3.86 19.32 5.83
CA THR A 62 4.87 18.97 4.84
C THR A 62 4.35 19.44 3.49
N GLU A 63 5.12 20.34 2.83
CA GLU A 63 4.78 20.79 1.49
C GLU A 63 4.69 19.58 0.56
N THR A 64 3.62 19.50 -0.22
CA THR A 64 3.37 18.39 -1.13
C THR A 64 3.42 18.84 -2.58
N LYS A 65 3.66 17.89 -3.47
CA LYS A 65 3.46 18.02 -4.90
C LYS A 65 2.61 16.89 -5.42
N ARG A 66 1.85 17.17 -6.44
CA ARG A 66 1.03 16.18 -7.11
C ARG A 66 1.82 15.47 -8.21
N ILE A 67 1.72 14.14 -8.23
CA ILE A 67 2.42 13.27 -9.18
C ILE A 67 1.44 12.30 -9.82
N GLY A 68 1.76 11.81 -10.98
CA GLY A 68 0.96 10.81 -11.70
C GLY A 68 0.86 11.09 -13.20
N SER A 69 -0.15 10.50 -13.80
CA SER A 69 -0.56 10.72 -15.17
C SER A 69 -2.03 10.30 -15.37
N ALA A 70 -2.61 10.62 -16.51
CA ALA A 70 -3.97 10.18 -16.87
C ALA A 70 -4.12 8.65 -16.90
N ASP A 71 -3.01 7.90 -17.09
CA ASP A 71 -3.04 6.44 -17.14
C ASP A 71 -3.05 5.77 -15.78
N TYR A 72 -2.50 6.43 -14.75
CA TYR A 72 -2.33 5.88 -13.40
C TYR A 72 -3.13 6.64 -12.34
N GLY A 73 -3.74 7.77 -12.72
CA GLY A 73 -4.25 8.75 -11.78
C GLY A 73 -3.11 9.52 -11.11
N TYR A 74 -3.49 10.36 -10.16
CA TYR A 74 -2.60 11.29 -9.48
C TYR A 74 -2.76 11.16 -7.96
N ILE A 75 -1.67 11.32 -7.22
CA ILE A 75 -1.62 11.42 -5.76
C ILE A 75 -0.73 12.57 -5.34
N ASP A 76 -0.83 12.98 -4.08
CA ASP A 76 0.12 13.91 -3.50
C ASP A 76 1.26 13.15 -2.80
N ILE A 77 2.47 13.69 -2.86
CA ILE A 77 3.65 13.18 -2.14
C ILE A 77 4.43 14.38 -1.57
N PRO A 78 5.33 14.19 -0.60
CA PRO A 78 6.21 15.27 -0.17
C PRO A 78 6.97 15.90 -1.33
N SER A 79 7.07 17.25 -1.35
CA SER A 79 7.61 18.02 -2.48
C SER A 79 9.06 17.68 -2.79
N ASN A 80 9.84 17.25 -1.78
CA ASN A 80 11.24 16.86 -1.90
C ASN A 80 11.47 15.46 -2.51
N TRP A 81 10.42 14.66 -2.71
CA TRP A 81 10.58 13.36 -3.36
C TRP A 81 10.91 13.53 -4.84
N ILE A 82 11.75 12.69 -5.38
CA ILE A 82 12.23 12.74 -6.76
C ILE A 82 11.70 11.55 -7.57
N LYS A 83 11.58 11.75 -8.89
CA LYS A 83 11.22 10.64 -9.76
C LYS A 83 12.32 9.59 -9.68
N PHE A 84 11.91 8.37 -9.41
CA PHE A 84 12.79 7.21 -9.44
C PHE A 84 12.69 6.59 -10.83
N THR A 85 13.84 6.43 -11.48
CA THR A 85 13.92 5.78 -12.78
C THR A 85 14.65 4.46 -12.57
N ASP A 86 13.89 3.40 -12.44
CA ASP A 86 14.43 2.05 -12.55
C ASP A 86 14.49 1.68 -14.02
N LEU A 87 15.62 1.14 -14.46
CA LEU A 87 15.83 0.72 -15.84
C LEU A 87 14.87 -0.44 -16.23
N ASP A 88 14.41 -1.20 -15.24
CA ASP A 88 13.51 -2.34 -15.41
C ASP A 88 12.05 -1.99 -15.00
N GLY A 89 11.76 -0.74 -14.69
CA GLY A 89 10.49 -0.29 -14.08
C GLY A 89 9.26 -0.39 -14.98
N GLY A 90 9.43 -0.77 -16.24
CA GLY A 90 8.32 -0.94 -17.18
C GLY A 90 7.47 0.34 -17.31
N ASP A 91 6.16 0.17 -17.38
CA ASP A 91 5.20 1.28 -17.54
C ASP A 91 4.85 1.98 -16.22
N SER A 92 5.42 1.60 -15.10
CA SER A 92 5.07 2.19 -13.80
C SER A 92 5.71 3.57 -13.60
N VAL A 93 5.04 4.42 -12.82
CA VAL A 93 5.59 5.69 -12.37
C VAL A 93 6.06 5.52 -10.93
N GLN A 94 7.31 5.88 -10.66
CA GLN A 94 7.93 5.70 -9.35
C GLN A 94 8.54 7.00 -8.83
N PHE A 95 8.41 7.22 -7.52
CA PHE A 95 9.02 8.35 -6.81
C PHE A 95 9.63 7.86 -5.49
N THR A 96 10.75 8.47 -5.10
CA THR A 96 11.49 8.13 -3.89
C THR A 96 11.87 9.40 -3.11
N ASP A 97 12.09 9.24 -1.82
CA ASP A 97 12.66 10.27 -0.94
C ASP A 97 14.16 10.54 -1.18
N GLY A 98 14.74 9.91 -2.20
CA GLY A 98 16.16 9.99 -2.52
C GLY A 98 17.00 8.87 -1.90
N SER A 99 16.47 8.09 -0.96
CA SER A 99 17.16 6.95 -0.36
C SER A 99 17.18 5.71 -1.24
N ALA A 100 16.34 5.65 -2.29
CA ALA A 100 16.03 4.45 -3.07
C ALA A 100 15.52 3.27 -2.19
N TYR A 101 15.06 3.59 -0.98
CA TYR A 101 14.51 2.61 -0.03
C TYR A 101 13.02 2.87 0.21
N ASN A 102 12.63 4.15 0.29
CA ASN A 102 11.23 4.57 0.37
C ASN A 102 10.76 4.96 -1.02
N ILE A 103 9.87 4.17 -1.59
CA ILE A 103 9.41 4.33 -2.97
C ILE A 103 7.88 4.24 -3.00
N VAL A 104 7.26 5.14 -3.74
CA VAL A 104 5.86 5.03 -4.16
C VAL A 104 5.84 4.64 -5.63
N THR A 105 5.07 3.62 -5.95
CA THR A 105 4.86 3.12 -7.32
C THR A 105 3.38 3.23 -7.68
N MET A 106 3.10 3.72 -8.88
CA MET A 106 1.75 3.79 -9.45
C MET A 106 1.69 3.01 -10.75
N ASN A 107 0.63 2.26 -10.96
CA ASN A 107 0.37 1.52 -12.20
C ASN A 107 -1.13 1.49 -12.50
N GLY A 108 -1.47 1.28 -13.77
CA GLY A 108 -2.83 1.09 -14.24
C GLY A 108 -2.90 -0.09 -15.18
N TYR A 109 -3.99 -0.85 -15.07
CA TYR A 109 -4.22 -2.04 -15.86
C TYR A 109 -5.51 -1.90 -16.65
N THR A 110 -5.44 -2.24 -17.93
CA THR A 110 -6.59 -2.64 -18.75
C THR A 110 -6.67 -4.17 -18.76
N ARG A 111 -7.76 -4.71 -19.31
CA ARG A 111 -7.91 -6.15 -19.50
C ARG A 111 -6.75 -6.76 -20.30
N GLU A 112 -6.33 -6.07 -21.38
CA GLU A 112 -5.23 -6.50 -22.25
C GLU A 112 -3.89 -6.48 -21.53
N LYS A 113 -3.57 -5.35 -20.86
CA LYS A 113 -2.32 -5.20 -20.12
C LYS A 113 -2.20 -6.20 -18.96
N ALA A 114 -3.33 -6.56 -18.37
CA ALA A 114 -3.39 -7.57 -17.32
C ALA A 114 -3.35 -9.01 -17.88
N HIS A 115 -3.34 -9.21 -19.20
CA HIS A 115 -3.38 -10.54 -19.84
C HIS A 115 -4.46 -11.44 -19.27
N VAL A 116 -5.69 -10.89 -19.17
CA VAL A 116 -6.83 -11.62 -18.60
C VAL A 116 -7.23 -12.73 -19.56
N GLN A 117 -7.27 -13.97 -19.04
CA GLN A 117 -7.58 -15.15 -19.81
C GLN A 117 -9.09 -15.28 -20.06
N ASP A 118 -9.46 -16.14 -21.03
CA ASP A 118 -10.86 -16.48 -21.28
C ASP A 118 -11.48 -17.12 -20.03
N GLY A 119 -12.66 -16.63 -19.65
CA GLY A 119 -13.36 -17.08 -18.44
C GLY A 119 -12.96 -16.34 -17.15
N GLU A 120 -11.91 -15.53 -17.15
CA GLU A 120 -11.60 -14.66 -16.00
C GLU A 120 -12.38 -13.35 -16.05
N THR A 121 -12.80 -12.90 -14.89
CA THR A 121 -13.40 -11.56 -14.73
C THR A 121 -12.32 -10.55 -14.40
N PHE A 122 -12.13 -9.55 -15.27
CA PHE A 122 -11.20 -8.45 -15.01
C PHE A 122 -11.79 -7.51 -13.95
N ASN A 123 -11.15 -7.45 -12.80
CA ASN A 123 -11.51 -6.58 -11.68
C ASN A 123 -10.32 -6.39 -10.73
N ALA A 124 -10.50 -5.55 -9.70
CA ALA A 124 -9.48 -5.32 -8.69
C ALA A 124 -9.11 -6.57 -7.89
N GLU A 125 -10.06 -7.47 -7.67
CA GLU A 125 -9.81 -8.72 -6.94
C GLU A 125 -8.83 -9.63 -7.69
N LEU A 126 -9.02 -9.81 -9.01
CA LEU A 126 -8.12 -10.60 -9.84
C LEU A 126 -6.68 -10.07 -9.77
N ILE A 127 -6.52 -8.76 -9.91
CA ILE A 127 -5.18 -8.14 -9.86
C ILE A 127 -4.58 -8.27 -8.46
N ALA A 128 -5.36 -8.08 -7.40
CA ALA A 128 -4.90 -8.25 -6.02
C ALA A 128 -4.49 -9.70 -5.72
N GLN A 129 -5.23 -10.69 -6.22
CA GLN A 129 -4.88 -12.11 -6.09
C GLN A 129 -3.58 -12.44 -6.81
N ARG A 130 -3.39 -11.95 -8.03
CA ARG A 130 -2.15 -12.14 -8.79
C ARG A 130 -0.95 -11.49 -8.11
N LEU A 131 -1.13 -10.28 -7.55
CA LEU A 131 -0.12 -9.61 -6.75
C LEU A 131 0.23 -10.43 -5.49
N ALA A 132 -0.76 -10.91 -4.75
CA ALA A 132 -0.52 -11.76 -3.59
C ALA A 132 0.21 -13.05 -3.95
N TYR A 133 -0.17 -13.67 -5.08
CA TYR A 133 0.51 -14.86 -5.58
C TYR A 133 1.98 -14.60 -5.91
N SER A 134 2.31 -13.45 -6.52
CA SER A 134 3.71 -13.09 -6.84
C SER A 134 4.59 -12.93 -5.59
N TRP A 135 3.99 -12.61 -4.43
CA TRP A 135 4.69 -12.50 -3.16
C TRP A 135 4.81 -13.83 -2.41
N ASN A 136 3.92 -14.79 -2.69
CA ASN A 136 3.81 -16.04 -1.91
C ASN A 136 5.10 -16.87 -1.93
N ASP A 137 5.80 -16.89 -3.06
CA ASP A 137 7.04 -17.67 -3.24
C ASP A 137 8.30 -16.87 -2.91
N ASN A 138 8.16 -15.62 -2.49
CA ASN A 138 9.31 -14.78 -2.16
C ASN A 138 9.87 -15.16 -0.79
N LYS A 139 11.06 -15.75 -0.79
CA LYS A 139 11.75 -16.24 0.41
C LYS A 139 12.14 -15.13 1.41
N ASP A 140 12.18 -13.89 0.96
CA ASP A 140 12.51 -12.74 1.80
C ASP A 140 11.27 -12.14 2.52
N VAL A 141 10.08 -12.64 2.22
CA VAL A 141 8.85 -12.28 2.95
C VAL A 141 8.86 -12.95 4.32
N GLU A 142 8.66 -12.14 5.36
CA GLU A 142 8.44 -12.59 6.73
C GLU A 142 6.95 -12.80 6.99
N LYS A 143 6.12 -11.85 6.56
CA LYS A 143 4.67 -11.88 6.79
C LYS A 143 3.93 -11.18 5.66
N MET A 144 2.78 -11.76 5.28
CA MET A 144 1.86 -11.17 4.30
C MET A 144 0.41 -11.36 4.74
N TRP A 145 -0.44 -10.35 4.49
CA TRP A 145 -1.89 -10.46 4.71
C TRP A 145 -2.64 -9.45 3.85
N GLY A 146 -3.87 -9.80 3.48
CA GLY A 146 -4.81 -8.92 2.79
C GLY A 146 -5.73 -8.19 3.77
N ALA A 147 -6.21 -7.02 3.37
CA ALA A 147 -7.22 -6.23 4.06
C ALA A 147 -8.15 -5.55 3.06
N LYS A 148 -9.30 -5.08 3.54
CA LYS A 148 -10.13 -4.12 2.81
C LYS A 148 -9.71 -2.72 3.21
N SER A 149 -9.69 -1.81 2.24
CA SER A 149 -9.38 -0.39 2.40
C SER A 149 -10.21 0.43 1.41
N THR A 150 -9.95 1.72 1.37
CA THR A 150 -10.50 2.63 0.37
C THR A 150 -9.42 3.54 -0.17
N VAL A 151 -9.53 3.92 -1.45
CA VAL A 151 -8.71 4.94 -2.07
C VAL A 151 -9.63 5.98 -2.70
N SER A 152 -9.67 7.17 -2.11
CA SER A 152 -10.57 8.27 -2.53
C SER A 152 -12.01 7.80 -2.75
N GLY A 153 -12.55 7.03 -1.79
CA GLY A 153 -13.91 6.50 -1.81
C GLY A 153 -14.11 5.26 -2.70
N ASN A 154 -13.11 4.81 -3.45
CA ASN A 154 -13.19 3.55 -4.19
C ASN A 154 -12.79 2.40 -3.27
N GLU A 155 -13.59 1.32 -3.24
CA GLU A 155 -13.21 0.10 -2.52
C GLU A 155 -11.89 -0.45 -3.03
N ALA A 156 -10.99 -0.81 -2.11
CA ALA A 156 -9.67 -1.30 -2.42
C ALA A 156 -9.35 -2.60 -1.70
N PHE A 157 -8.60 -3.46 -2.37
CA PHE A 157 -7.89 -4.57 -1.75
C PHE A 157 -6.52 -4.07 -1.34
N GLN A 158 -6.21 -4.15 -0.05
CA GLN A 158 -4.90 -3.80 0.48
C GLN A 158 -4.10 -5.06 0.73
N LEU A 159 -2.90 -5.15 0.15
CA LEU A 159 -1.93 -6.19 0.43
C LEU A 159 -0.79 -5.62 1.25
N ASN A 160 -0.53 -6.23 2.39
CA ASN A 160 0.50 -5.82 3.32
C ASN A 160 1.57 -6.91 3.38
N VAL A 161 2.82 -6.53 3.16
CA VAL A 161 3.98 -7.41 3.20
C VAL A 161 5.03 -6.84 4.14
N ILE A 162 5.59 -7.67 5.01
CA ILE A 162 6.76 -7.36 5.83
C ILE A 162 7.89 -8.25 5.34
N MET A 163 8.99 -7.63 4.97
CA MET A 163 10.21 -8.32 4.58
C MET A 163 11.06 -8.68 5.79
N LYS A 164 11.84 -9.74 5.71
CA LYS A 164 12.82 -10.13 6.76
C LYS A 164 13.81 -9.02 7.11
N THR A 165 14.01 -8.06 6.23
CA THR A 165 14.82 -6.86 6.46
C THR A 165 14.11 -5.80 7.32
N GLY A 166 12.82 -5.99 7.63
CA GLY A 166 11.97 -5.01 8.29
C GLY A 166 11.34 -3.98 7.34
N GLN A 167 11.67 -4.01 6.05
CA GLN A 167 11.00 -3.21 5.04
C GLN A 167 9.52 -3.62 4.94
N VAL A 168 8.65 -2.64 4.77
CA VAL A 168 7.22 -2.90 4.51
C VAL A 168 6.89 -2.58 3.07
N VAL A 169 5.99 -3.38 2.50
CA VAL A 169 5.34 -3.08 1.22
C VAL A 169 3.84 -3.09 1.46
N VAL A 170 3.18 -1.99 1.12
CA VAL A 170 1.72 -1.88 1.19
C VAL A 170 1.21 -1.50 -0.18
N SER A 171 0.30 -2.29 -0.70
CA SER A 171 -0.26 -2.10 -2.04
C SER A 171 -1.77 -1.98 -1.97
N TRP A 172 -2.32 -0.98 -2.63
CA TRP A 172 -3.76 -0.77 -2.80
C TRP A 172 -4.13 -1.08 -4.25
N VAL A 173 -5.06 -1.99 -4.43
CA VAL A 173 -5.60 -2.38 -5.74
C VAL A 173 -7.08 -2.05 -5.75
N PHE A 174 -7.51 -1.19 -6.63
CA PHE A 174 -8.90 -0.74 -6.72
C PHE A 174 -9.31 -0.52 -8.18
N GLN A 175 -10.60 -0.57 -8.41
CA GLN A 175 -11.15 -0.36 -9.75
C GLN A 175 -11.85 0.99 -9.82
N LYS A 176 -11.63 1.69 -10.92
CA LYS A 176 -12.39 2.85 -11.32
C LYS A 176 -12.72 2.73 -12.80
N ASP A 177 -14.00 2.77 -13.10
CA ASP A 177 -14.52 2.56 -14.46
C ASP A 177 -14.05 1.20 -15.03
N ASP A 178 -13.42 1.19 -16.18
CA ASP A 178 -12.93 0.00 -16.89
C ASP A 178 -11.47 -0.36 -16.58
N LYS A 179 -10.81 0.40 -15.69
CA LYS A 179 -9.41 0.20 -15.33
C LYS A 179 -9.26 -0.24 -13.87
N VAL A 180 -8.21 -1.00 -13.62
CA VAL A 180 -7.75 -1.34 -12.26
C VAL A 180 -6.45 -0.59 -12.01
N TYR A 181 -6.38 0.08 -10.87
CA TYR A 181 -5.25 0.87 -10.43
C TYR A 181 -4.52 0.18 -9.29
N LEU A 182 -3.21 0.31 -9.30
CA LEU A 182 -2.32 -0.16 -8.25
C LEU A 182 -1.46 1.01 -7.78
N ILE A 183 -1.50 1.26 -6.48
CA ILE A 183 -0.55 2.15 -5.81
C ILE A 183 0.16 1.31 -4.76
N SER A 184 1.48 1.36 -4.74
CA SER A 184 2.28 0.68 -3.74
C SER A 184 3.23 1.64 -3.06
N PHE A 185 3.42 1.46 -1.77
CA PHE A 185 4.53 2.02 -1.01
C PHE A 185 5.44 0.88 -0.59
N GLU A 186 6.74 1.05 -0.75
CA GLU A 186 7.76 0.21 -0.12
C GLU A 186 8.73 1.08 0.67
N GLY A 187 9.19 0.61 1.84
CA GLY A 187 10.09 1.39 2.68
C GLY A 187 9.95 1.12 4.17
N ASN A 188 10.26 2.13 4.98
CA ASN A 188 10.11 2.04 6.41
C ASN A 188 8.72 2.48 6.88
N ARG A 189 8.28 1.97 8.04
CA ARG A 189 6.95 2.24 8.61
C ARG A 189 6.71 3.71 8.93
N LYS A 190 7.76 4.44 9.31
CA LYS A 190 7.63 5.86 9.65
C LYS A 190 7.30 6.68 8.41
N THR A 191 7.98 6.42 7.30
CA THR A 191 7.68 7.07 6.03
C THR A 191 6.30 6.67 5.50
N LEU A 192 5.92 5.38 5.61
CA LEU A 192 4.56 4.95 5.27
C LEU A 192 3.51 5.79 6.02
N ALA A 193 3.66 5.95 7.34
CA ALA A 193 2.73 6.72 8.16
C ALA A 193 2.60 8.17 7.71
N SER A 194 3.64 8.74 7.10
CA SER A 194 3.62 10.11 6.58
C SER A 194 3.00 10.27 5.19
N VAL A 195 2.88 9.18 4.42
CA VAL A 195 2.36 9.25 3.03
C VAL A 195 1.03 8.52 2.83
N ILE A 196 0.60 7.69 3.79
CA ILE A 196 -0.59 6.84 3.64
C ILE A 196 -1.85 7.64 3.34
N SER A 197 -2.07 8.77 4.03
CA SER A 197 -3.24 9.61 3.80
C SER A 197 -3.24 10.24 2.41
N TYR A 198 -2.08 10.56 1.86
CA TYR A 198 -1.98 11.08 0.50
C TYR A 198 -2.38 10.05 -0.55
N ILE A 199 -2.12 8.77 -0.28
CA ILE A 199 -2.54 7.66 -1.14
C ILE A 199 -4.05 7.42 -0.98
N GLU A 200 -4.53 7.24 0.26
CA GLU A 200 -5.89 6.82 0.54
C GLU A 200 -6.93 7.93 0.30
N GLU A 201 -6.56 9.21 0.45
CA GLU A 201 -7.51 10.32 0.39
C GLU A 201 -7.37 11.22 -0.84
N LYS A 202 -6.19 11.25 -1.47
CA LYS A 202 -5.87 12.26 -2.49
C LYS A 202 -5.75 11.74 -3.92
N TRP A 203 -5.99 10.44 -4.13
CA TRP A 203 -6.00 9.91 -5.48
C TRP A 203 -7.17 10.47 -6.31
N SER A 204 -6.89 10.81 -7.57
CA SER A 204 -7.94 11.15 -8.56
C SER A 204 -7.41 10.99 -9.97
N LEU A 205 -8.32 10.92 -10.95
CA LEU A 205 -7.97 10.99 -12.37
C LEU A 205 -7.72 12.44 -12.82
N ASP A 206 -8.12 13.43 -12.02
CA ASP A 206 -7.88 14.84 -12.27
C ASP A 206 -6.53 15.26 -11.67
N GLU A 207 -5.67 15.86 -12.50
CA GLU A 207 -4.39 16.42 -12.08
C GLU A 207 -4.54 17.49 -10.99
N LYS A 208 -5.66 18.21 -10.97
CA LYS A 208 -5.94 19.26 -9.98
C LYS A 208 -6.36 18.71 -8.61
N GLY A 209 -6.59 17.40 -8.50
CA GLY A 209 -7.01 16.75 -7.28
C GLY A 209 -8.47 16.32 -7.27
N PRO A 210 -8.88 15.57 -6.24
CA PRO A 210 -10.26 15.15 -6.11
C PRO A 210 -11.16 16.37 -5.95
N THR A 211 -12.22 16.44 -6.74
CA THR A 211 -13.27 17.44 -6.59
C THR A 211 -14.01 17.12 -5.29
N ASN A 212 -13.89 17.97 -4.28
CA ASN A 212 -14.75 17.91 -3.11
C ASN A 212 -16.16 18.29 -3.58
N ASN A 213 -16.98 17.33 -3.92
CA ASN A 213 -18.42 17.54 -4.00
C ASN A 213 -18.92 17.71 -2.55
N ILE A 214 -19.00 18.97 -2.13
CA ILE A 214 -19.65 19.40 -0.89
C ILE A 214 -21.17 19.29 -1.08
#